data_f7138db03b52846fe6258dd85c75fbf4
#
_entry.id   f7138db03b52846fe6258dd85c75fbf4
#
_cell.length_a   1.000
_cell.length_b   1.000
_cell.length_c   1.000
_cell.angle_alpha   90.00
_cell.angle_beta   90.00
_cell.angle_gamma   90.00
#
_symmetry.space_group_name_H-M   'P 1'
#
loop_
_entity.id
_entity.type
_entity.pdbx_description
1 polymer ?
#
loop_
_entity_poly.entity_id
_entity_poly.type
_entity_poly.pdbx_seq_one_letter_code
_entity_poly.pdbx_strand_id
1 'polypeptide(L)'
;MGGSDGGQGRIPNELHSTEPRRSHIHGWGLYLKNDIKKDDFIIEYVGQVVRQAVGDKREKYYDDAGVGSCYLFRLDEDAIVDATRRGHIGRFINHCCKPNAYAKIVFLDSQTKKIVIIALQDLKAGDVVMYDYKFPIEDDKVKCYCGAPNCRGTMN
;
A
#
# COMPACT_ATOMS: atom_id res chain seq x y z
N MET A 1 -9.60 -19.44 -35.33
CA MET A 1 -8.22 -19.01 -35.04
C MET A 1 -8.23 -18.15 -33.79
N GLY A 2 -8.06 -18.79 -32.65
CA GLY A 2 -8.02 -18.11 -31.36
C GLY A 2 -6.59 -17.77 -31.00
N GLY A 3 -6.20 -16.52 -31.15
CA GLY A 3 -5.00 -15.99 -30.54
C GLY A 3 -5.32 -15.66 -29.09
N SER A 4 -4.90 -16.51 -28.16
CA SER A 4 -4.87 -16.17 -26.75
C SER A 4 -3.70 -15.22 -26.53
N ASP A 5 -3.95 -13.94 -26.57
CA ASP A 5 -3.03 -12.93 -26.10
C ASP A 5 -2.94 -13.06 -24.58
N GLY A 6 -1.96 -13.84 -24.15
CA GLY A 6 -1.47 -13.82 -22.80
C GLY A 6 -0.75 -12.49 -22.59
N GLY A 7 -1.48 -11.46 -22.28
CA GLY A 7 -0.94 -10.17 -21.92
C GLY A 7 -0.05 -10.33 -20.69
N GLN A 8 1.25 -10.51 -20.92
CA GLN A 8 2.24 -10.24 -19.89
C GLN A 8 2.13 -8.75 -19.58
N GLY A 9 1.43 -8.46 -18.49
CA GLY A 9 1.27 -7.11 -18.01
C GLY A 9 2.65 -6.54 -17.64
N ARG A 10 3.26 -5.84 -18.60
CA ARG A 10 4.33 -4.93 -18.26
C ARG A 10 3.78 -3.93 -17.26
N ILE A 11 4.32 -3.94 -16.06
CA ILE A 11 4.16 -2.80 -15.15
C ILE A 11 4.70 -1.60 -15.94
N PRO A 12 3.89 -0.60 -16.27
CA PRO A 12 4.39 0.56 -17.01
C PRO A 12 5.55 1.16 -16.22
N ASN A 13 6.69 1.34 -16.88
CA ASN A 13 7.86 2.01 -16.29
C ASN A 13 7.60 3.51 -16.03
N GLU A 14 6.48 4.03 -16.45
CA GLU A 14 6.05 5.38 -16.15
C GLU A 14 5.24 5.34 -14.85
N LEU A 15 5.96 5.53 -13.76
CA LEU A 15 5.39 5.89 -12.48
C LEU A 15 4.47 7.10 -12.71
N HIS A 16 3.18 6.94 -12.52
CA HIS A 16 2.31 8.10 -12.43
C HIS A 16 2.93 9.03 -11.40
N SER A 17 3.07 10.31 -11.75
CA SER A 17 3.73 11.25 -10.87
C SER A 17 2.95 11.36 -9.57
N THR A 18 3.55 10.90 -8.49
CA THR A 18 3.03 11.00 -7.14
C THR A 18 4.04 11.74 -6.27
N GLU A 19 3.56 12.37 -5.22
CA GLU A 19 4.44 13.06 -4.28
C GLU A 19 3.95 12.90 -2.84
N PRO A 20 4.86 12.76 -1.88
CA PRO A 20 4.50 12.79 -0.46
C PRO A 20 4.23 14.24 -0.03
N ARG A 21 3.16 14.44 0.76
CA ARG A 21 2.83 15.70 1.41
C ARG A 21 2.35 15.43 2.83
N ARG A 22 2.37 16.45 3.69
CA ARG A 22 1.77 16.32 5.02
C ARG A 22 0.29 15.95 4.91
N SER A 23 -0.10 14.95 5.67
CA SER A 23 -1.45 14.42 5.70
C SER A 23 -2.21 14.91 6.92
N HIS A 24 -3.51 15.15 6.75
CA HIS A 24 -4.43 15.42 7.87
C HIS A 24 -4.85 14.14 8.63
N ILE A 25 -4.59 12.96 8.06
CA ILE A 25 -4.91 11.68 8.69
C ILE A 25 -3.77 11.25 9.61
N HIS A 26 -2.57 11.12 9.09
CA HIS A 26 -1.39 10.71 9.84
C HIS A 26 -0.11 11.08 9.08
N GLY A 27 0.79 11.79 9.72
CA GLY A 27 2.12 12.12 9.21
C GLY A 27 2.15 12.59 7.77
N TRP A 28 2.61 11.71 6.88
CA TRP A 28 2.68 11.93 5.44
C TRP A 28 1.56 11.18 4.71
N GLY A 29 1.14 11.69 3.56
CA GLY A 29 0.27 11.01 2.61
C GLY A 29 0.87 11.02 1.23
N LEU A 30 0.34 10.20 0.32
CA LEU A 30 0.75 10.17 -1.08
C LEU A 30 -0.32 10.84 -1.93
N TYR A 31 0.08 11.82 -2.72
CA TYR A 31 -0.79 12.65 -3.55
C TYR A 31 -0.47 12.46 -5.04
N LEU A 32 -1.51 12.49 -5.86
CA LEU A 32 -1.37 12.42 -7.31
C LEU A 32 -0.95 13.78 -7.87
N LYS A 33 -0.04 13.77 -8.84
CA LYS A 33 0.35 14.95 -9.61
C LYS A 33 -0.42 15.07 -10.93
N ASN A 34 -0.99 13.99 -11.42
CA ASN A 34 -1.74 13.91 -12.66
C ASN A 34 -3.08 13.22 -12.44
N ASP A 35 -4.03 13.47 -13.35
CA ASP A 35 -5.28 12.72 -13.39
C ASP A 35 -5.01 11.27 -13.77
N ILE A 36 -5.75 10.34 -13.16
CA ILE A 36 -5.71 8.92 -13.51
C ILE A 36 -7.12 8.35 -13.64
N LYS A 37 -7.25 7.27 -14.40
CA LYS A 37 -8.50 6.58 -14.62
C LYS A 37 -8.67 5.41 -13.66
N LYS A 38 -9.93 5.02 -13.42
CA LYS A 38 -10.26 3.76 -12.76
C LYS A 38 -9.45 2.60 -13.37
N ASP A 39 -8.97 1.72 -12.51
CA ASP A 39 -8.16 0.54 -12.83
C ASP A 39 -6.74 0.84 -13.34
N ASP A 40 -6.34 2.11 -13.41
CA ASP A 40 -4.97 2.47 -13.71
C ASP A 40 -4.03 2.13 -12.55
N PHE A 41 -2.83 1.71 -12.92
CA PHE A 41 -1.73 1.49 -11.98
C PHE A 41 -1.26 2.84 -11.42
N ILE A 42 -1.13 2.93 -10.09
CA ILE A 42 -0.65 4.14 -9.43
C ILE A 42 0.84 4.02 -9.09
N ILE A 43 1.18 3.03 -8.28
CA ILE A 43 2.54 2.84 -7.75
C ILE A 43 2.76 1.41 -7.27
N GLU A 44 3.99 0.96 -7.24
CA GLU A 44 4.40 -0.27 -6.56
C GLU A 44 4.70 0.02 -5.09
N TYR A 45 4.25 -0.85 -4.19
CA TYR A 45 4.67 -0.83 -2.79
C TYR A 45 5.99 -1.57 -2.66
N VAL A 46 7.07 -0.82 -2.65
CA VAL A 46 8.44 -1.34 -2.65
C VAL A 46 8.99 -1.42 -1.24
N GLY A 47 9.64 -2.52 -0.93
CA GLY A 47 10.34 -2.73 0.32
C GLY A 47 11.18 -4.00 0.27
N GLN A 48 11.71 -4.39 1.40
CA GLN A 48 12.48 -5.62 1.55
C GLN A 48 11.55 -6.78 1.87
N VAL A 49 11.56 -7.82 1.03
CA VAL A 49 10.79 -9.04 1.28
C VAL A 49 11.50 -9.87 2.34
N VAL A 50 10.82 -10.15 3.44
CA VAL A 50 11.32 -10.96 4.54
C VAL A 50 10.29 -12.02 4.94
N ARG A 51 10.75 -13.10 5.57
CA ARG A 51 9.85 -14.12 6.13
C ARG A 51 9.07 -13.55 7.32
N GLN A 52 7.89 -14.12 7.59
CA GLN A 52 7.03 -13.70 8.70
C GLN A 52 7.80 -13.62 10.03
N ALA A 53 8.57 -14.64 10.37
CA ALA A 53 9.34 -14.66 11.62
C ALA A 53 10.38 -13.52 11.73
N VAL A 54 10.98 -13.14 10.61
CA VAL A 54 11.89 -11.99 10.53
C VAL A 54 11.12 -10.68 10.65
N GLY A 55 9.96 -10.59 10.00
CA GLY A 55 9.07 -9.43 10.10
C GLY A 55 8.64 -9.16 11.53
N ASP A 56 8.21 -10.18 12.26
CA ASP A 56 7.80 -10.09 13.67
C ASP A 56 8.94 -9.57 14.56
N LYS A 57 10.15 -10.07 14.35
CA LYS A 57 11.33 -9.59 15.09
C LYS A 57 11.68 -8.15 14.77
N ARG A 58 11.53 -7.75 13.50
CA ARG A 58 11.79 -6.37 13.07
C ARG A 58 10.76 -5.41 13.65
N GLU A 59 9.49 -5.77 13.65
CA GLU A 59 8.41 -4.98 14.23
C GLU A 59 8.71 -4.71 15.72
N LYS A 60 9.01 -5.76 16.48
CA LYS A 60 9.40 -5.62 17.88
C LYS A 60 10.64 -4.73 18.05
N TYR A 61 11.64 -4.91 17.20
CA TYR A 61 12.84 -4.08 17.25
C TYR A 61 12.52 -2.60 16.98
N TYR A 62 11.66 -2.31 16.01
CA TYR A 62 11.27 -0.94 15.70
C TYR A 62 10.50 -0.29 16.87
N ASP A 63 9.61 -1.04 17.50
CA ASP A 63 8.87 -0.59 18.68
C ASP A 63 9.82 -0.30 19.85
N ASP A 64 10.71 -1.23 20.17
CA ASP A 64 11.69 -1.10 21.26
C ASP A 64 12.69 0.05 21.02
N ALA A 65 13.07 0.28 19.76
CA ALA A 65 13.97 1.36 19.37
C ALA A 65 13.30 2.75 19.26
N GLY A 66 11.99 2.83 19.46
CA GLY A 66 11.24 4.07 19.38
C GLY A 66 11.10 4.61 17.96
N VAL A 67 11.16 3.75 16.95
CA VAL A 67 10.87 4.12 15.57
C VAL A 67 9.38 4.47 15.46
N GLY A 68 9.06 5.73 15.23
CA GLY A 68 7.69 6.25 15.33
C GLY A 68 6.70 5.70 14.31
N SER A 69 7.16 5.10 13.24
CA SER A 69 6.33 4.43 12.23
C SER A 69 7.10 3.27 11.61
N CYS A 70 6.50 2.11 11.60
CA CYS A 70 6.98 0.98 10.81
C CYS A 70 6.03 0.74 9.62
N TYR A 71 6.60 0.32 8.50
CA TYR A 71 5.88 0.12 7.24
C TYR A 71 6.03 -1.33 6.79
N LEU A 72 5.10 -2.16 7.25
CA LEU A 72 5.06 -3.59 6.97
C LEU A 72 3.81 -3.92 6.19
N PHE A 73 3.95 -4.63 5.09
CA PHE A 73 2.83 -5.07 4.25
C PHE A 73 2.89 -6.58 4.05
N ARG A 74 1.83 -7.29 4.42
CA ARG A 74 1.76 -8.74 4.22
C ARG A 74 1.64 -9.08 2.74
N LEU A 75 2.61 -9.83 2.24
CA LEU A 75 2.65 -10.30 0.85
C LEU A 75 1.87 -11.60 0.67
N ASP A 76 2.07 -12.55 1.58
CA ASP A 76 1.37 -13.82 1.67
C ASP A 76 1.47 -14.39 3.10
N GLU A 77 1.09 -15.64 3.30
CA GLU A 77 1.11 -16.27 4.64
C GLU A 77 2.51 -16.34 5.25
N ASP A 78 3.56 -16.40 4.42
CA ASP A 78 4.95 -16.62 4.83
C ASP A 78 5.84 -15.39 4.70
N ALA A 79 5.41 -14.36 3.98
CA ALA A 79 6.25 -13.24 3.61
C ALA A 79 5.60 -11.88 3.89
N ILE A 80 6.45 -10.95 4.32
CA ILE A 80 6.11 -9.54 4.57
C ILE A 80 7.07 -8.66 3.76
N VAL A 81 6.55 -7.55 3.24
CA VAL A 81 7.36 -6.48 2.67
C VAL A 81 7.62 -5.44 3.76
N ASP A 82 8.87 -5.23 4.10
CA ASP A 82 9.31 -4.21 5.05
C ASP A 82 9.85 -2.99 4.30
N ALA A 83 9.09 -1.92 4.32
CA ALA A 83 9.45 -0.64 3.68
C ALA A 83 9.98 0.40 4.67
N THR A 84 10.22 0.03 5.94
CA THR A 84 10.61 0.97 7.00
C THR A 84 11.95 1.61 6.72
N ARG A 85 12.95 0.83 6.35
CA ARG A 85 14.30 1.31 6.07
C ARG A 85 14.65 1.37 4.59
N ARG A 86 14.13 0.42 3.82
CA ARG A 86 14.37 0.29 2.37
C ARG A 86 13.03 0.21 1.67
N GLY A 87 12.49 1.36 1.32
CA GLY A 87 11.20 1.45 0.67
C GLY A 87 11.14 2.63 -0.29
N HIS A 88 9.96 2.82 -0.83
CA HIS A 88 9.63 3.90 -1.75
C HIS A 88 8.49 4.75 -1.16
N ILE A 89 8.18 5.87 -1.78
CA ILE A 89 7.13 6.78 -1.31
C ILE A 89 5.74 6.14 -1.24
N GLY A 90 5.50 5.00 -1.88
CA GLY A 90 4.25 4.24 -1.73
C GLY A 90 3.92 3.84 -0.30
N ARG A 91 4.92 3.75 0.57
CA ARG A 91 4.72 3.48 2.00
C ARG A 91 3.92 4.56 2.73
N PHE A 92 3.86 5.78 2.19
CA PHE A 92 3.13 6.90 2.80
C PHE A 92 1.62 6.89 2.53
N ILE A 93 1.10 5.94 1.75
CA ILE A 93 -0.33 5.80 1.54
C ILE A 93 -1.00 5.46 2.86
N ASN A 94 -1.96 6.30 3.28
CA ASN A 94 -2.70 6.10 4.51
C ASN A 94 -3.87 5.14 4.35
N HIS A 95 -4.31 4.55 5.46
CA HIS A 95 -5.54 3.78 5.54
C HIS A 95 -6.77 4.69 5.45
N CYS A 96 -7.80 4.21 4.76
CA CYS A 96 -9.13 4.79 4.79
C CYS A 96 -10.19 3.70 4.72
N CYS A 97 -11.24 3.83 5.54
CA CYS A 97 -12.39 2.92 5.53
C CYS A 97 -13.27 3.08 4.29
N LYS A 98 -13.13 4.20 3.57
CA LYS A 98 -13.71 4.43 2.24
C LYS A 98 -12.59 4.73 1.25
N PRO A 99 -11.88 3.69 0.77
CA PRO A 99 -10.68 3.87 -0.04
C PRO A 99 -11.00 4.32 -1.47
N ASN A 100 -10.03 4.94 -2.12
CA ASN A 100 -10.06 5.26 -3.54
C ASN A 100 -9.05 4.45 -4.36
N ALA A 101 -8.34 3.55 -3.72
CA ALA A 101 -7.40 2.63 -4.33
C ALA A 101 -7.45 1.27 -3.63
N TYR A 102 -6.85 0.27 -4.25
CA TYR A 102 -6.68 -1.05 -3.64
C TYR A 102 -5.31 -1.61 -3.95
N ALA A 103 -4.84 -2.50 -3.09
CA ALA A 103 -3.59 -3.21 -3.27
C ALA A 103 -3.86 -4.55 -3.96
N LYS A 104 -3.05 -4.89 -4.96
CA LYS A 104 -3.11 -6.16 -5.67
C LYS A 104 -1.73 -6.80 -5.70
N ILE A 105 -1.66 -8.10 -5.42
CA ILE A 105 -0.44 -8.87 -5.58
C ILE A 105 -0.40 -9.41 -7.00
N VAL A 106 0.66 -9.07 -7.72
CA VAL A 106 0.91 -9.55 -9.09
C VAL A 106 2.10 -10.47 -9.12
N PHE A 107 2.02 -11.49 -9.96
CA PHE A 107 3.09 -12.46 -10.18
C PHE A 107 3.82 -12.08 -11.46
N LEU A 108 5.12 -11.79 -11.34
CA LEU A 108 5.98 -11.59 -12.53
C LEU A 108 6.45 -12.91 -13.10
N ASP A 109 6.68 -13.87 -12.22
CA ASP A 109 7.04 -15.25 -12.54
C ASP A 109 6.59 -16.18 -11.40
N SER A 110 6.99 -17.45 -11.42
CA SER A 110 6.59 -18.43 -10.39
C SER A 110 7.10 -18.12 -8.98
N GLN A 111 8.06 -17.22 -8.83
CA GLN A 111 8.70 -16.93 -7.54
C GLN A 111 8.64 -15.46 -7.14
N THR A 112 8.43 -14.54 -8.09
CA THR A 112 8.47 -13.11 -7.85
C THR A 112 7.07 -12.52 -7.76
N LYS A 113 6.71 -12.03 -6.58
CA LYS A 113 5.47 -11.31 -6.31
C LYS A 113 5.76 -9.83 -6.10
N LYS A 114 4.86 -8.99 -6.57
CA LYS A 114 4.90 -7.53 -6.37
C LYS A 114 3.55 -7.04 -5.82
N ILE A 115 3.61 -6.02 -5.01
CA ILE A 115 2.39 -5.33 -4.53
C ILE A 115 2.23 -4.07 -5.36
N VAL A 116 1.10 -3.95 -6.04
CA VAL A 116 0.76 -2.78 -6.84
C VAL A 116 -0.49 -2.10 -6.30
N ILE A 117 -0.51 -0.80 -6.34
CA ILE A 117 -1.64 0.03 -5.92
C ILE A 117 -2.36 0.51 -7.18
N ILE A 118 -3.66 0.26 -7.23
CA ILE A 118 -4.52 0.47 -8.40
C ILE A 118 -5.69 1.37 -8.01
N ALA A 119 -6.08 2.28 -8.90
CA ALA A 119 -7.20 3.19 -8.68
C ALA A 119 -8.55 2.45 -8.71
N LEU A 120 -9.40 2.68 -7.71
CA LEU A 120 -10.78 2.15 -7.67
C LEU A 120 -11.76 2.98 -8.50
N GLN A 121 -11.40 4.20 -8.82
CA GLN A 121 -12.21 5.18 -9.52
C GLN A 121 -11.32 6.18 -10.25
N ASP A 122 -11.91 7.01 -11.10
CA ASP A 122 -11.19 8.13 -11.69
C ASP A 122 -10.75 9.10 -10.58
N LEU A 123 -9.49 9.47 -10.59
CA LEU A 123 -8.90 10.40 -9.62
C LEU A 123 -8.27 11.59 -10.33
N LYS A 124 -8.22 12.71 -9.62
CA LYS A 124 -7.69 13.98 -10.12
C LYS A 124 -6.32 14.29 -9.53
N ALA A 125 -5.53 15.07 -10.27
CA ALA A 125 -4.34 15.68 -9.72
C ALA A 125 -4.65 16.40 -8.40
N GLY A 126 -3.83 16.18 -7.39
CA GLY A 126 -4.04 16.71 -6.03
C GLY A 126 -4.81 15.80 -5.10
N ASP A 127 -5.45 14.75 -5.60
CA ASP A 127 -6.13 13.78 -4.75
C ASP A 127 -5.12 12.95 -3.93
N VAL A 128 -5.48 12.65 -2.69
CA VAL A 128 -4.71 11.76 -1.83
C VAL A 128 -5.08 10.30 -2.12
N VAL A 129 -4.08 9.46 -2.28
CA VAL A 129 -4.27 8.02 -2.48
C VAL A 129 -4.44 7.34 -1.12
N MET A 130 -5.49 6.54 -0.98
CA MET A 130 -5.79 5.80 0.26
C MET A 130 -6.32 4.41 -0.07
N TYR A 131 -5.97 3.42 0.74
CA TYR A 131 -6.54 2.08 0.61
C TYR A 131 -6.89 1.50 1.99
N ASP A 132 -7.73 0.47 1.99
CA ASP A 132 -8.04 -0.27 3.21
C ASP A 132 -6.90 -1.25 3.49
N TYR A 133 -6.21 -1.09 4.61
CA TYR A 133 -5.11 -1.95 5.00
C TYR A 133 -5.54 -3.39 5.28
N LYS A 134 -6.83 -3.60 5.58
CA LYS A 134 -7.39 -4.92 5.89
C LYS A 134 -6.62 -5.64 6.99
N PHE A 135 -6.27 -4.91 8.03
CA PHE A 135 -5.63 -5.51 9.19
C PHE A 135 -6.50 -6.61 9.80
N PRO A 136 -5.90 -7.71 10.28
CA PRO A 136 -6.65 -8.76 10.92
C PRO A 136 -7.37 -8.23 12.16
N ILE A 137 -8.54 -8.80 12.46
CA ILE A 137 -9.31 -8.47 13.66
C ILE A 137 -8.58 -9.03 14.87
N GLU A 138 -8.17 -8.15 15.78
CA GLU A 138 -7.45 -8.47 17.00
C GLU A 138 -8.08 -7.72 18.18
N ASP A 139 -7.77 -8.14 19.39
CA ASP A 139 -8.27 -7.49 20.62
C ASP A 139 -7.67 -6.08 20.77
N ASP A 140 -6.38 -5.94 20.45
CA ASP A 140 -5.71 -4.65 20.40
C ASP A 140 -6.14 -3.86 19.18
N LYS A 141 -6.94 -2.80 19.40
CA LYS A 141 -7.48 -1.98 18.32
C LYS A 141 -6.55 -0.84 17.95
N VAL A 142 -6.32 -0.70 16.63
CA VAL A 142 -5.59 0.43 16.06
C VAL A 142 -6.59 1.49 15.63
N LYS A 143 -6.55 2.65 16.26
CA LYS A 143 -7.49 3.74 16.00
C LYS A 143 -7.36 4.27 14.57
N CYS A 144 -8.50 4.50 13.93
CA CYS A 144 -8.57 5.07 12.58
C CYS A 144 -8.95 6.55 12.64
N TYR A 145 -8.24 7.36 11.88
CA TYR A 145 -8.45 8.82 11.77
C TYR A 145 -8.78 9.25 10.34
N CYS A 146 -9.31 8.33 9.50
CA CYS A 146 -9.54 8.63 8.09
C CYS A 146 -10.59 9.72 7.83
N GLY A 147 -11.48 9.95 8.78
CA GLY A 147 -12.53 10.97 8.65
C GLY A 147 -13.65 10.64 7.67
N ALA A 148 -13.69 9.41 7.12
CA ALA A 148 -14.77 9.00 6.23
C ALA A 148 -16.11 8.89 6.97
N PRO A 149 -17.26 9.19 6.31
CA PRO A 149 -18.58 9.06 6.93
C PRO A 149 -18.90 7.67 7.45
N ASN A 150 -18.34 6.63 6.80
CA ASN A 150 -18.48 5.23 7.18
C ASN A 150 -17.26 4.67 7.96
N CYS A 151 -16.46 5.55 8.55
CA CYS A 151 -15.29 5.13 9.32
C CYS A 151 -15.68 4.14 10.42
N ARG A 152 -14.96 3.02 10.47
CA ARG A 152 -15.17 1.96 11.47
C ARG A 152 -14.64 2.34 12.86
N GLY A 153 -13.91 3.45 12.97
CA GLY A 153 -13.26 3.88 14.20
C GLY A 153 -11.91 3.20 14.46
N THR A 154 -11.70 2.03 13.88
CA THR A 154 -10.45 1.27 13.96
C THR A 154 -10.05 0.72 12.61
N MET A 155 -8.74 0.46 12.42
CA MET A 155 -8.20 -0.13 11.19
C MET A 155 -8.35 -1.67 11.16
N ASN A 156 -8.68 -2.27 12.26
CA ASN A 156 -8.83 -3.72 12.43
C ASN A 156 -10.09 -4.13 13.20
#